data_436c1018e29c41b9d00ae360db3d3413
#
_entry.id   436c1018e29c41b9d00ae360db3d3413
#
_cell.length_a   1.000
_cell.length_b   1.000
_cell.length_c   1.000
_cell.angle_alpha   90.00
_cell.angle_beta   90.00
_cell.angle_gamma   90.00
#
_symmetry.space_group_name_H-M   'P 1'
#
loop_
_entity.id
_entity.type
_entity.pdbx_description
1 polymer ?
#
loop_
_entity_poly.entity_id
_entity_poly.type
_entity_poly.pdbx_seq_one_letter_code
_entity_poly.pdbx_strand_id
1 'polypeptide(L)'
;MEERILFSQKTTIFVPVDNDSRIKPMSKDSLCAQHTDCSGCPKAMESTLIHRNLLRGQHIPKDKCTQNCMLFMIEGELLINSDEHPGTTLHEKQFILQAIGSKYEILALTDVSYILFWFNELPLLCENRYREIIDQAEGPLTYTPMVMNPRLFYLINDVAAYLDESTPACGKYIDLKCQEMVYMITNYYPLPQLRAFFYPISTYTESFQYFVMQNYSKAKNVEEFARSEEHTSELQ
;
A
#
# COMPACT_ATOMS: atom_id res chain seq x y z
N MET A 1 -35.80 -28.45 40.65
CA MET A 1 -34.36 -28.25 40.50
C MET A 1 -34.14 -27.53 39.16
N GLU A 2 -34.14 -26.21 39.20
CA GLU A 2 -33.93 -25.37 38.01
C GLU A 2 -32.46 -25.00 37.96
N GLU A 3 -31.78 -25.44 36.91
CA GLU A 3 -30.42 -24.99 36.58
C GLU A 3 -30.48 -23.62 35.92
N ARG A 4 -30.01 -22.62 36.64
CA ARG A 4 -29.77 -21.26 36.07
C ARG A 4 -28.52 -21.27 35.22
N ILE A 5 -28.70 -21.11 33.92
CA ILE A 5 -27.61 -20.80 32.98
C ILE A 5 -27.21 -19.33 33.16
N LEU A 6 -26.01 -19.11 33.72
CA LEU A 6 -25.39 -17.79 33.83
C LEU A 6 -24.84 -17.37 32.46
N PHE A 7 -25.54 -16.45 31.79
CA PHE A 7 -24.96 -15.71 30.66
C PHE A 7 -23.91 -14.71 31.17
N SER A 8 -22.66 -15.00 30.89
CA SER A 8 -21.56 -14.05 31.07
C SER A 8 -21.73 -12.90 30.07
N GLN A 9 -22.09 -11.72 30.58
CA GLN A 9 -22.06 -10.47 29.80
C GLN A 9 -20.61 -10.14 29.48
N LYS A 10 -20.17 -10.35 28.22
CA LYS A 10 -18.96 -9.74 27.69
C LYS A 10 -19.19 -8.24 27.57
N THR A 11 -18.59 -7.50 28.47
CA THR A 11 -18.51 -6.04 28.41
C THR A 11 -17.77 -5.67 27.13
N THR A 12 -18.51 -5.19 26.15
CA THR A 12 -17.94 -4.59 24.95
C THR A 12 -17.27 -3.27 25.34
N ILE A 13 -15.97 -3.28 25.50
CA ILE A 13 -15.20 -2.05 25.68
C ILE A 13 -15.23 -1.35 24.31
N PHE A 14 -16.03 -0.29 24.23
CA PHE A 14 -16.00 0.66 23.11
C PHE A 14 -14.64 1.37 23.19
N VAL A 15 -13.66 0.93 22.40
CA VAL A 15 -12.49 1.72 22.06
C VAL A 15 -13.00 2.81 21.11
N PRO A 16 -12.87 4.11 21.43
CA PRO A 16 -13.27 5.14 20.49
C PRO A 16 -12.45 4.97 19.25
N VAL A 17 -13.08 4.69 18.12
CA VAL A 17 -12.49 4.76 16.81
C VAL A 17 -12.17 6.23 16.59
N ASP A 18 -10.89 6.55 16.57
CA ASP A 18 -10.42 7.88 16.21
C ASP A 18 -10.99 8.20 14.82
N ASN A 19 -11.81 9.24 14.75
CA ASN A 19 -12.59 9.61 13.57
C ASN A 19 -11.73 10.16 12.41
N ASP A 20 -10.41 10.00 12.48
CA ASP A 20 -9.48 10.32 11.38
C ASP A 20 -9.17 9.04 10.57
N SER A 21 -10.22 8.45 9.99
CA SER A 21 -10.15 7.27 9.10
C SER A 21 -9.49 7.56 7.74
N ARG A 22 -8.81 8.68 7.60
CA ARG A 22 -7.93 8.92 6.47
C ARG A 22 -6.66 8.12 6.69
N ILE A 23 -6.38 7.19 5.77
CA ILE A 23 -5.12 6.47 5.70
C ILE A 23 -4.04 7.51 5.35
N LYS A 24 -3.48 8.16 6.36
CA LYS A 24 -2.32 9.04 6.18
C LYS A 24 -1.06 8.19 6.24
N PRO A 25 -0.08 8.41 5.37
CA PRO A 25 1.26 7.85 5.55
C PRO A 25 1.77 8.24 6.93
N MET A 26 2.45 7.32 7.61
CA MET A 26 3.00 7.53 8.96
C MET A 26 3.81 8.82 9.02
N SER A 27 3.55 9.67 10.02
CA SER A 27 4.35 10.86 10.27
C SER A 27 5.77 10.45 10.71
N LYS A 28 6.75 11.32 10.43
CA LYS A 28 8.17 11.12 10.82
C LYS A 28 8.38 10.79 12.30
N ASP A 29 7.46 11.21 13.16
CA ASP A 29 7.60 11.14 14.62
C ASP A 29 7.33 9.74 15.19
N SER A 30 6.77 8.81 14.39
CA SER A 30 6.47 7.45 14.84
C SER A 30 7.57 6.43 14.52
N LEU A 31 8.58 6.79 13.71
CA LEU A 31 9.49 5.82 13.09
C LEU A 31 10.76 5.48 13.88
N CYS A 32 11.17 6.21 14.89
CA CYS A 32 12.30 5.83 15.73
C CYS A 32 12.50 6.82 16.90
N ALA A 33 11.74 6.68 17.98
CA ALA A 33 11.89 7.51 19.17
C ALA A 33 13.25 7.31 19.89
N GLN A 34 13.96 6.23 19.60
CA GLN A 34 15.26 5.91 20.22
C GLN A 34 16.47 6.49 19.46
N HIS A 35 16.27 6.98 18.23
CA HIS A 35 17.36 7.44 17.37
C HIS A 35 17.10 8.86 16.85
N THR A 36 17.06 9.83 17.77
CA THR A 36 16.86 11.26 17.43
C THR A 36 17.93 11.81 16.48
N ASP A 37 19.10 11.16 16.41
CA ASP A 37 20.23 11.57 15.58
C ASP A 37 20.76 10.44 14.66
N CYS A 38 19.91 9.52 14.20
CA CYS A 38 20.34 8.51 13.27
C CYS A 38 20.64 9.15 11.90
N SER A 39 21.92 9.46 11.67
CA SER A 39 22.42 10.03 10.40
C SER A 39 22.17 9.10 9.19
N GLY A 40 21.78 7.88 9.44
CA GLY A 40 21.49 6.88 8.42
C GLY A 40 20.00 6.57 8.23
N CYS A 41 19.09 7.19 8.98
CA CYS A 41 17.66 7.11 8.67
C CYS A 41 17.33 8.12 7.58
N PRO A 42 16.71 7.70 6.47
CA PRO A 42 16.28 8.64 5.45
C PRO A 42 15.31 9.65 6.06
N LYS A 43 15.55 10.94 5.81
CA LYS A 43 14.72 12.04 6.32
C LYS A 43 13.29 12.03 5.77
N ALA A 44 13.07 11.30 4.68
CA ALA A 44 11.76 10.98 4.13
C ALA A 44 11.82 9.53 3.66
N MET A 45 10.87 8.70 4.09
CA MET A 45 10.70 7.37 3.53
C MET A 45 9.92 7.51 2.23
N GLU A 46 10.50 6.98 1.15
CA GLU A 46 9.82 6.90 -0.16
C GLU A 46 8.77 5.79 -0.16
N SER A 47 8.94 4.82 0.73
CA SER A 47 8.04 3.68 0.91
C SER A 47 7.68 3.51 2.38
N THR A 48 6.48 3.01 2.66
CA THR A 48 6.05 2.69 4.03
C THR A 48 5.19 1.44 4.07
N LEU A 49 5.25 0.74 5.20
CA LEU A 49 4.46 -0.45 5.49
C LEU A 49 3.55 -0.18 6.69
N ILE A 50 2.29 -0.55 6.56
CA ILE A 50 1.29 -0.38 7.62
C ILE A 50 0.51 -1.68 7.78
N HIS A 51 0.49 -2.24 8.99
CA HIS A 51 -0.40 -3.34 9.35
C HIS A 51 -1.75 -2.77 9.78
N ARG A 52 -2.84 -3.36 9.29
CA ARG A 52 -4.21 -2.96 9.60
C ARG A 52 -5.08 -4.16 9.92
N ASN A 53 -5.93 -3.96 10.91
CA ASN A 53 -7.00 -4.89 11.27
C ASN A 53 -8.33 -4.15 11.17
N LEU A 54 -9.34 -4.78 10.56
CA LEU A 54 -10.71 -4.29 10.55
C LEU A 54 -11.63 -5.39 11.07
N LEU A 55 -12.63 -5.00 11.85
CA LEU A 55 -13.69 -5.91 12.26
C LEU A 55 -14.73 -6.02 11.15
N ARG A 56 -15.42 -7.13 11.10
CA ARG A 56 -16.53 -7.36 10.17
C ARG A 56 -17.51 -6.18 10.16
N GLY A 57 -17.84 -5.71 8.97
CA GLY A 57 -18.76 -4.60 8.75
C GLY A 57 -18.10 -3.21 8.87
N GLN A 58 -16.83 -3.11 9.26
CA GLN A 58 -16.13 -1.83 9.20
C GLN A 58 -15.92 -1.40 7.74
N HIS A 59 -16.14 -0.12 7.49
CA HIS A 59 -16.14 0.50 6.19
C HIS A 59 -15.13 1.63 6.17
N ILE A 60 -14.25 1.61 5.16
CA ILE A 60 -13.38 2.74 4.82
C ILE A 60 -14.09 3.48 3.69
N PRO A 61 -14.53 4.74 3.92
CA PRO A 61 -15.28 5.48 2.95
C PRO A 61 -14.44 5.82 1.72
N LYS A 62 -15.13 6.15 0.63
CA LYS A 62 -14.49 6.50 -0.64
C LYS A 62 -13.48 7.63 -0.49
N ASP A 63 -12.26 7.36 -0.91
CA ASP A 63 -11.13 8.29 -0.90
C ASP A 63 -10.25 8.06 -2.15
N LYS A 64 -9.15 8.79 -2.28
CA LYS A 64 -8.17 8.67 -3.35
C LYS A 64 -6.82 8.24 -2.80
N CYS A 65 -6.14 7.36 -3.53
CA CYS A 65 -4.75 7.02 -3.27
C CYS A 65 -3.85 8.24 -3.50
N THR A 66 -3.13 8.66 -2.48
CA THR A 66 -2.14 9.75 -2.56
C THR A 66 -0.77 9.26 -3.00
N GLN A 67 -0.55 7.95 -2.97
CA GLN A 67 0.64 7.23 -3.44
C GLN A 67 0.17 5.92 -4.09
N ASN A 68 1.05 5.23 -4.80
CA ASN A 68 0.80 3.86 -5.19
C ASN A 68 0.68 2.97 -3.95
N CYS A 69 -0.21 2.00 -3.97
CA CYS A 69 -0.47 1.14 -2.83
C CYS A 69 -0.64 -0.32 -3.25
N MET A 70 0.15 -1.22 -2.66
CA MET A 70 -0.16 -2.65 -2.69
C MET A 70 -0.84 -3.05 -1.38
N LEU A 71 -1.91 -3.83 -1.48
CA LEU A 71 -2.64 -4.38 -0.35
C LEU A 71 -2.46 -5.90 -0.34
N PHE A 72 -1.93 -6.46 0.76
CA PHE A 72 -1.66 -7.88 0.95
C PHE A 72 -2.57 -8.44 2.04
N MET A 73 -3.48 -9.35 1.67
CA MET A 73 -4.39 -10.00 2.61
C MET A 73 -3.69 -11.10 3.38
N ILE A 74 -3.69 -10.99 4.71
CA ILE A 74 -3.17 -12.02 5.63
C ILE A 74 -4.30 -12.95 6.02
N GLU A 75 -5.44 -12.40 6.43
CA GLU A 75 -6.58 -13.15 6.93
C GLU A 75 -7.89 -12.46 6.56
N GLY A 76 -8.94 -13.25 6.32
CA GLY A 76 -10.30 -12.78 6.10
C GLY A 76 -10.62 -12.37 4.66
N GLU A 77 -11.68 -11.57 4.50
CA GLU A 77 -12.22 -11.15 3.21
C GLU A 77 -12.58 -9.67 3.21
N LEU A 78 -12.09 -8.93 2.21
CA LEU A 78 -12.40 -7.53 1.94
C LEU A 78 -13.15 -7.38 0.62
N LEU A 79 -14.24 -6.62 0.61
CA LEU A 79 -14.82 -6.10 -0.63
C LEU A 79 -14.14 -4.77 -0.94
N ILE A 80 -13.52 -4.71 -2.10
CA ILE A 80 -12.85 -3.51 -2.61
C ILE A 80 -13.60 -3.01 -3.82
N ASN A 81 -13.86 -1.71 -3.85
CA ASN A 81 -14.43 -1.02 -4.99
C ASN A 81 -13.51 0.13 -5.36
N SER A 82 -12.64 -0.09 -6.33
CA SER A 82 -11.69 0.91 -6.82
C SER A 82 -11.74 1.03 -8.34
N ASP A 83 -10.99 1.99 -8.89
CA ASP A 83 -10.93 2.19 -10.34
C ASP A 83 -10.32 0.96 -11.03
N GLU A 84 -9.33 0.29 -10.41
CA GLU A 84 -8.70 -0.94 -10.93
C GLU A 84 -9.48 -2.22 -10.56
N HIS A 85 -10.15 -2.22 -9.41
CA HIS A 85 -10.80 -3.41 -8.84
C HIS A 85 -12.26 -3.11 -8.48
N PRO A 86 -13.16 -2.87 -9.46
CA PRO A 86 -14.56 -2.58 -9.17
C PRO A 86 -15.27 -3.81 -8.62
N GLY A 87 -15.83 -3.69 -7.40
CA GLY A 87 -16.63 -4.73 -6.76
C GLY A 87 -15.88 -6.06 -6.54
N THR A 88 -14.57 -6.00 -6.33
CA THR A 88 -13.72 -7.19 -6.19
C THR A 88 -13.64 -7.63 -4.73
N THR A 89 -13.91 -8.92 -4.47
CA THR A 89 -13.63 -9.53 -3.16
C THR A 89 -12.19 -10.03 -3.13
N LEU A 90 -11.42 -9.53 -2.18
CA LEU A 90 -10.04 -9.95 -1.92
C LEU A 90 -10.03 -10.94 -0.76
N HIS A 91 -9.44 -12.11 -1.00
CA HIS A 91 -9.38 -13.21 -0.04
C HIS A 91 -7.99 -13.34 0.59
N GLU A 92 -7.87 -14.14 1.64
CA GLU A 92 -6.59 -14.54 2.25
C GLU A 92 -5.56 -14.94 1.19
N LYS A 93 -4.31 -14.56 1.40
CA LYS A 93 -3.16 -14.81 0.49
C LYS A 93 -3.28 -14.16 -0.90
N GLN A 94 -4.18 -13.23 -1.08
CA GLN A 94 -4.23 -12.44 -2.29
C GLN A 94 -3.66 -11.04 -2.07
N PHE A 95 -3.22 -10.42 -3.16
CA PHE A 95 -2.79 -9.02 -3.15
C PHE A 95 -3.16 -8.31 -4.43
N ILE A 96 -3.32 -7.00 -4.32
CA ILE A 96 -3.67 -6.09 -5.42
C ILE A 96 -2.78 -4.87 -5.40
N LEU A 97 -2.80 -4.14 -6.52
CA LEU A 97 -2.17 -2.84 -6.69
C LEU A 97 -3.24 -1.80 -7.01
N GLN A 98 -3.11 -0.64 -6.37
CA GLN A 98 -3.89 0.56 -6.65
C GLN A 98 -2.92 1.69 -6.99
N ALA A 99 -3.13 2.34 -8.12
CA ALA A 99 -2.27 3.44 -8.54
C ALA A 99 -2.58 4.74 -7.77
N ILE A 100 -1.61 5.63 -7.71
CA ILE A 100 -1.81 7.01 -7.24
C ILE A 100 -2.99 7.66 -7.99
N GLY A 101 -3.87 8.37 -7.28
CA GLY A 101 -5.06 9.02 -7.85
C GLY A 101 -6.27 8.09 -8.00
N SER A 102 -6.11 6.77 -7.94
CA SER A 102 -7.19 5.79 -7.95
C SER A 102 -8.16 6.04 -6.79
N LYS A 103 -9.45 5.98 -7.09
CA LYS A 103 -10.49 6.04 -6.06
C LYS A 103 -10.70 4.65 -5.50
N TYR A 104 -10.89 4.56 -4.20
CA TYR A 104 -11.15 3.30 -3.53
C TYR A 104 -12.20 3.44 -2.43
N GLU A 105 -12.86 2.35 -2.12
CA GLU A 105 -13.78 2.14 -1.01
C GLU A 105 -13.61 0.70 -0.53
N ILE A 106 -13.57 0.46 0.77
CA ILE A 106 -13.30 -0.87 1.33
C ILE A 106 -14.36 -1.21 2.39
N LEU A 107 -14.88 -2.44 2.32
CA LEU A 107 -15.78 -3.01 3.33
C LEU A 107 -15.21 -4.36 3.81
N ALA A 108 -15.04 -4.51 5.11
CA ALA A 108 -14.66 -5.77 5.72
C ALA A 108 -15.86 -6.74 5.77
N LEU A 109 -15.78 -7.85 5.03
CA LEU A 109 -16.82 -8.88 5.00
C LEU A 109 -16.72 -9.84 6.18
N THR A 110 -15.50 -10.05 6.67
CA THR A 110 -15.16 -10.78 7.90
C THR A 110 -14.24 -9.90 8.77
N ASP A 111 -13.77 -10.40 9.91
CA ASP A 111 -12.62 -9.81 10.57
C ASP A 111 -11.41 -10.03 9.67
N VAL A 112 -10.60 -8.99 9.45
CA VAL A 112 -9.51 -9.03 8.48
C VAL A 112 -8.22 -8.47 9.04
N SER A 113 -7.11 -9.02 8.54
CA SER A 113 -5.74 -8.56 8.77
C SER A 113 -5.03 -8.41 7.42
N TYR A 114 -4.39 -7.26 7.19
CA TYR A 114 -3.70 -6.97 5.93
C TYR A 114 -2.57 -5.97 6.09
N ILE A 115 -1.59 -6.03 5.18
CA ILE A 115 -0.51 -5.05 5.05
C ILE A 115 -0.83 -4.11 3.89
N LEU A 116 -0.60 -2.82 4.11
CA LEU A 116 -0.51 -1.80 3.07
C LEU A 116 0.96 -1.45 2.84
N PHE A 117 1.38 -1.52 1.60
CA PHE A 117 2.68 -1.05 1.13
C PHE A 117 2.47 0.18 0.26
N TRP A 118 2.81 1.36 0.79
CA TRP A 118 2.74 2.64 0.11
C TRP A 118 4.09 3.01 -0.48
N PHE A 119 4.11 3.49 -1.72
CA PHE A 119 5.34 3.90 -2.39
C PHE A 119 5.04 4.95 -3.48
N ASN A 120 6.01 5.83 -3.74
CA ASN A 120 5.98 6.72 -4.89
C ASN A 120 6.61 6.02 -6.09
N GLU A 121 7.82 5.49 -5.92
CA GLU A 121 8.56 4.71 -6.91
C GLU A 121 8.78 3.31 -6.37
N LEU A 122 8.73 2.32 -7.26
CA LEU A 122 9.04 0.94 -6.89
C LEU A 122 10.51 0.84 -6.49
N PRO A 123 10.84 0.38 -5.28
CA PRO A 123 12.21 0.13 -4.87
C PRO A 123 12.78 -1.06 -5.65
N LEU A 124 13.36 -0.83 -6.82
CA LEU A 124 13.84 -1.87 -7.69
C LEU A 124 15.32 -2.12 -7.53
N LEU A 125 15.67 -3.39 -7.53
CA LEU A 125 17.05 -3.84 -7.45
C LEU A 125 17.80 -3.76 -8.79
N CYS A 126 17.07 -3.70 -9.91
CA CYS A 126 17.64 -3.74 -11.25
C CYS A 126 16.82 -2.91 -12.24
N GLU A 127 17.44 -1.87 -12.82
CA GLU A 127 16.83 -0.97 -13.79
C GLU A 127 16.31 -1.71 -15.05
N ASN A 128 17.06 -2.71 -15.53
CA ASN A 128 16.61 -3.48 -16.69
C ASN A 128 15.32 -4.25 -16.41
N ARG A 129 15.16 -4.78 -15.19
CA ARG A 129 13.95 -5.50 -14.81
C ARG A 129 12.75 -4.55 -14.69
N TYR A 130 13.01 -3.33 -14.22
CA TYR A 130 12.00 -2.27 -14.22
C TYR A 130 11.47 -2.00 -15.63
N ARG A 131 12.35 -1.74 -16.56
CA ARG A 131 11.99 -1.46 -17.96
C ARG A 131 11.19 -2.61 -18.57
N GLU A 132 11.61 -3.86 -18.36
CA GLU A 132 10.89 -5.03 -18.87
C GLU A 132 9.44 -5.14 -18.35
N ILE A 133 9.20 -4.73 -17.11
CA ILE A 133 7.90 -4.85 -16.45
C ILE A 133 7.03 -3.63 -16.71
N ILE A 134 7.57 -2.43 -16.53
CA ILE A 134 6.79 -1.18 -16.55
C ILE A 134 6.69 -0.57 -17.94
N ASP A 135 7.81 -0.40 -18.66
CA ASP A 135 7.81 0.26 -19.98
C ASP A 135 7.11 -0.58 -21.06
N GLN A 136 6.97 -1.89 -20.81
CA GLN A 136 6.26 -2.82 -21.70
C GLN A 136 4.98 -3.34 -21.07
N ALA A 137 4.45 -2.64 -20.05
CA ALA A 137 3.21 -3.02 -19.42
C ALA A 137 2.04 -2.89 -20.41
N GLU A 138 1.19 -3.92 -20.43
CA GLU A 138 -0.01 -3.96 -21.26
C GLU A 138 -1.23 -4.06 -20.34
N GLY A 139 -2.25 -3.22 -20.59
CA GLY A 139 -3.47 -3.21 -19.80
C GLY A 139 -4.23 -4.52 -19.93
N PRO A 140 -4.57 -5.18 -18.82
CA PRO A 140 -5.44 -6.33 -18.87
C PRO A 140 -6.88 -5.90 -19.18
N LEU A 141 -7.66 -6.81 -19.77
CA LEU A 141 -9.11 -6.60 -19.92
C LEU A 141 -9.81 -6.48 -18.54
N THR A 142 -9.26 -7.14 -17.53
CA THR A 142 -9.74 -7.11 -16.15
C THR A 142 -8.57 -7.29 -15.20
N TYR A 143 -8.46 -6.42 -14.19
CA TYR A 143 -7.49 -6.59 -13.12
C TYR A 143 -7.97 -7.70 -12.17
N THR A 144 -7.13 -8.69 -11.96
CA THR A 144 -7.41 -9.80 -11.02
C THR A 144 -6.42 -9.78 -9.87
N PRO A 145 -6.87 -10.04 -8.65
CA PRO A 145 -5.96 -10.21 -7.52
C PRO A 145 -4.91 -11.28 -7.80
N MET A 146 -3.68 -11.00 -7.45
CA MET A 146 -2.61 -12.00 -7.51
C MET A 146 -2.58 -12.84 -6.23
N VAL A 147 -2.20 -14.11 -6.35
CA VAL A 147 -2.03 -15.01 -5.20
C VAL A 147 -0.59 -14.94 -4.72
N MET A 148 -0.37 -14.70 -3.43
CA MET A 148 0.96 -14.73 -2.83
C MET A 148 1.54 -16.15 -2.90
N ASN A 149 2.78 -16.26 -3.39
CA ASN A 149 3.53 -17.50 -3.22
C ASN A 149 3.88 -17.71 -1.73
N PRO A 150 4.19 -18.93 -1.29
CA PRO A 150 4.45 -19.20 0.13
C PRO A 150 5.53 -18.32 0.75
N ARG A 151 6.60 -17.99 0.02
CA ARG A 151 7.69 -17.15 0.53
C ARG A 151 7.25 -15.71 0.77
N LEU A 152 6.51 -15.14 -0.18
CA LEU A 152 5.95 -13.80 -0.03
C LEU A 152 4.96 -13.76 1.14
N PHE A 153 4.12 -14.78 1.29
CA PHE A 153 3.17 -14.87 2.40
C PHE A 153 3.88 -14.95 3.76
N TYR A 154 4.97 -15.72 3.89
CA TYR A 154 5.77 -15.75 5.10
C TYR A 154 6.42 -14.38 5.40
N LEU A 155 6.96 -13.72 4.38
CA LEU A 155 7.52 -12.37 4.54
C LEU A 155 6.47 -11.37 5.02
N ILE A 156 5.26 -11.39 4.44
CA ILE A 156 4.16 -10.50 4.83
C ILE A 156 3.75 -10.72 6.29
N ASN A 157 3.67 -11.98 6.75
CA ASN A 157 3.37 -12.30 8.16
C ASN A 157 4.50 -11.85 9.11
N ASP A 158 5.78 -12.04 8.73
CA ASP A 158 6.94 -11.56 9.49
C ASP A 158 6.91 -10.04 9.64
N VAL A 159 6.61 -9.32 8.56
CA VAL A 159 6.45 -7.86 8.58
C VAL A 159 5.28 -7.44 9.47
N ALA A 160 4.13 -8.12 9.40
CA ALA A 160 2.98 -7.80 10.25
C ALA A 160 3.33 -7.97 11.73
N ALA A 161 3.95 -9.10 12.10
CA ALA A 161 4.39 -9.36 13.47
C ALA A 161 5.37 -8.28 13.97
N TYR A 162 6.32 -7.86 13.13
CA TYR A 162 7.27 -6.79 13.47
C TYR A 162 6.59 -5.43 13.65
N LEU A 163 5.62 -5.09 12.81
CA LEU A 163 4.88 -3.83 12.91
C LEU A 163 3.97 -3.76 14.14
N ASP A 164 3.55 -4.91 14.66
CA ASP A 164 2.75 -5.01 15.90
C ASP A 164 3.59 -4.94 17.18
N GLU A 165 4.92 -5.02 17.07
CA GLU A 165 5.79 -4.85 18.22
C GLU A 165 5.67 -3.44 18.82
N SER A 166 5.78 -3.34 20.15
CA SER A 166 5.68 -2.07 20.87
C SER A 166 6.86 -1.11 20.61
N THR A 167 7.93 -1.59 19.98
CA THR A 167 9.09 -0.78 19.62
C THR A 167 8.90 -0.14 18.25
N PRO A 168 9.17 1.17 18.09
CA PRO A 168 9.06 1.84 16.80
C PRO A 168 9.91 1.15 15.72
N ALA A 169 9.32 0.92 14.57
CA ALA A 169 10.00 0.29 13.45
C ALA A 169 11.19 1.14 12.95
N CYS A 170 12.35 0.50 12.76
CA CYS A 170 13.49 1.16 12.15
C CYS A 170 13.24 1.42 10.67
N GLY A 171 13.37 2.68 10.22
CA GLY A 171 13.15 3.05 8.81
C GLY A 171 13.98 2.26 7.82
N LYS A 172 15.26 1.95 8.15
CA LYS A 172 16.11 1.09 7.31
C LYS A 172 15.60 -0.35 7.20
N TYR A 173 15.03 -0.88 8.29
CA TYR A 173 14.44 -2.20 8.26
C TYR A 173 13.20 -2.23 7.37
N ILE A 174 12.33 -1.23 7.48
CA ILE A 174 11.15 -1.08 6.62
C ILE A 174 11.56 -0.99 5.15
N ASP A 175 12.54 -0.14 4.82
CA ASP A 175 13.06 0.01 3.47
C ASP A 175 13.61 -1.32 2.91
N LEU A 176 14.40 -2.06 3.70
CA LEU A 176 14.88 -3.38 3.32
C LEU A 176 13.75 -4.37 3.05
N LYS A 177 12.70 -4.37 3.90
CA LYS A 177 11.52 -5.23 3.71
C LYS A 177 10.71 -4.84 2.47
N CYS A 178 10.57 -3.56 2.18
CA CYS A 178 9.97 -3.09 0.93
C CYS A 178 10.74 -3.59 -0.30
N GLN A 179 12.06 -3.49 -0.29
CA GLN A 179 12.92 -4.01 -1.37
C GLN A 179 12.80 -5.52 -1.51
N GLU A 180 12.80 -6.27 -0.40
CA GLU A 180 12.62 -7.73 -0.39
C GLU A 180 11.26 -8.14 -0.97
N MET A 181 10.17 -7.45 -0.61
CA MET A 181 8.85 -7.70 -1.16
C MET A 181 8.80 -7.47 -2.67
N VAL A 182 9.32 -6.34 -3.15
CA VAL A 182 9.37 -6.03 -4.59
C VAL A 182 10.24 -7.04 -5.32
N TYR A 183 11.39 -7.43 -4.76
CA TYR A 183 12.25 -8.48 -5.33
C TYR A 183 11.49 -9.81 -5.47
N MET A 184 10.78 -10.24 -4.43
CA MET A 184 9.98 -11.47 -4.50
C MET A 184 8.89 -11.39 -5.56
N ILE A 185 8.15 -10.28 -5.62
CA ILE A 185 7.10 -10.12 -6.63
C ILE A 185 7.71 -10.17 -8.03
N THR A 186 8.75 -9.39 -8.30
CA THR A 186 9.29 -9.26 -9.66
C THR A 186 10.06 -10.47 -10.16
N ASN A 187 10.49 -11.38 -9.28
CA ASN A 187 11.29 -12.56 -9.66
C ASN A 187 10.54 -13.89 -9.57
N TYR A 188 9.43 -13.97 -8.84
CA TYR A 188 8.68 -15.23 -8.67
C TYR A 188 7.42 -15.34 -9.52
N TYR A 189 7.00 -14.27 -10.20
CA TYR A 189 5.82 -14.29 -11.04
C TYR A 189 6.20 -14.15 -12.53
N PRO A 190 5.41 -14.75 -13.45
CA PRO A 190 5.67 -14.66 -14.89
C PRO A 190 5.58 -13.22 -15.40
N LEU A 191 6.47 -12.85 -16.32
CA LEU A 191 6.55 -11.51 -16.88
C LEU A 191 5.21 -10.96 -17.43
N PRO A 192 4.40 -11.74 -18.18
CA PRO A 192 3.09 -11.25 -18.64
C PRO A 192 2.14 -10.90 -17.49
N GLN A 193 2.17 -11.67 -16.37
CA GLN A 193 1.36 -11.39 -15.20
C GLN A 193 1.85 -10.14 -14.48
N LEU A 194 3.17 -9.93 -14.39
CA LEU A 194 3.75 -8.72 -13.81
C LEU A 194 3.41 -7.47 -14.61
N ARG A 195 3.48 -7.53 -15.94
CA ARG A 195 3.11 -6.42 -16.83
C ARG A 195 1.64 -6.02 -16.63
N ALA A 196 0.75 -6.98 -16.58
CA ALA A 196 -0.66 -6.72 -16.31
C ALA A 196 -0.88 -6.13 -14.91
N PHE A 197 -0.18 -6.65 -13.90
CA PHE A 197 -0.30 -6.20 -12.52
C PHE A 197 0.20 -4.77 -12.32
N PHE A 198 1.33 -4.40 -12.93
CA PHE A 198 1.94 -3.08 -12.79
C PHE A 198 1.44 -2.05 -13.81
N TYR A 199 0.58 -2.43 -14.75
CA TYR A 199 0.04 -1.53 -15.76
C TYR A 199 -0.57 -0.24 -15.18
N PRO A 200 -1.33 -0.25 -14.06
CA PRO A 200 -1.88 0.99 -13.51
C PRO A 200 -0.80 2.03 -13.18
N ILE A 201 0.39 1.60 -12.77
CA ILE A 201 1.49 2.52 -12.48
C ILE A 201 2.07 3.13 -13.75
N SER A 202 2.25 2.35 -14.82
CA SER A 202 2.81 2.84 -16.08
C SER A 202 1.96 3.93 -16.72
N THR A 203 0.63 3.76 -16.71
CA THR A 203 -0.30 4.74 -17.26
C THR A 203 -0.36 6.03 -16.46
N TYR A 204 -0.12 5.96 -15.15
CA TYR A 204 -0.11 7.16 -14.30
C TYR A 204 1.20 7.93 -14.36
N THR A 205 2.35 7.27 -14.52
CA THR A 205 3.64 7.94 -14.68
C THR A 205 3.71 8.82 -15.93
N GLU A 206 2.98 8.47 -16.97
CA GLU A 206 2.87 9.25 -18.21
C GLU A 206 1.80 10.35 -18.13
N SER A 207 1.01 10.41 -17.04
CA SER A 207 -0.11 11.34 -16.96
C SER A 207 0.30 12.68 -16.34
N PHE A 208 -0.28 13.77 -16.87
CA PHE A 208 -0.17 15.10 -16.29
C PHE A 208 -0.54 15.14 -14.79
N GLN A 209 -1.47 14.30 -14.35
CA GLN A 209 -1.86 14.20 -12.95
C GLN A 209 -0.72 13.71 -12.06
N TYR A 210 0.04 12.71 -12.51
CA TYR A 210 1.23 12.24 -11.79
C TYR A 210 2.27 13.35 -11.67
N PHE A 211 2.57 14.04 -12.78
CA PHE A 211 3.47 15.18 -12.79
C PHE A 211 3.04 16.27 -11.80
N VAL A 212 1.75 16.63 -11.81
CA VAL A 212 1.16 17.61 -10.87
C VAL A 212 1.35 17.14 -9.43
N MET A 213 0.99 15.92 -9.09
CA MET A 213 1.08 15.40 -7.72
C MET A 213 2.52 15.34 -7.20
N GLN A 214 3.49 14.96 -8.02
CA GLN A 214 4.90 14.89 -7.65
C GLN A 214 5.56 16.26 -7.46
N ASN A 215 5.10 17.26 -8.19
CA ASN A 215 5.76 18.56 -8.22
C ASN A 215 5.00 19.68 -7.48
N TYR A 216 3.71 19.48 -7.21
CA TYR A 216 2.88 20.49 -6.53
C TYR A 216 3.45 20.93 -5.17
N SER A 217 3.96 20.00 -4.35
CA SER A 217 4.53 20.33 -3.05
C SER A 217 5.94 20.93 -3.11
N LYS A 218 6.62 20.82 -4.26
CA LYS A 218 7.98 21.33 -4.49
C LYS A 218 7.97 22.74 -5.06
N ALA A 219 6.91 23.11 -5.79
CA ALA A 219 6.75 24.41 -6.40
C ALA A 219 6.25 25.45 -5.40
N LYS A 220 6.92 26.60 -5.33
CA LYS A 220 6.54 27.71 -4.43
C LYS A 220 5.38 28.55 -4.97
N ASN A 221 5.18 28.50 -6.29
CA ASN A 221 4.10 29.21 -6.98
C ASN A 221 3.76 28.54 -8.31
N VAL A 222 2.67 28.96 -8.95
CA VAL A 222 2.15 28.41 -10.22
C VAL A 222 3.14 28.63 -11.38
N GLU A 223 3.92 29.72 -11.39
CA GLU A 223 4.90 29.99 -12.45
C GLU A 223 6.10 29.05 -12.39
N GLU A 224 6.58 28.73 -11.18
CA GLU A 224 7.65 27.75 -10.97
C GLU A 224 7.19 26.34 -11.36
N PHE A 225 5.93 26.02 -11.07
CA PHE A 225 5.29 24.79 -11.48
C PHE A 225 5.21 24.65 -13.01
N ALA A 226 4.75 25.68 -13.71
CA ALA A 226 4.63 25.69 -15.17
C ALA A 226 5.99 25.56 -15.87
N ARG A 227 7.05 26.20 -15.35
CA ARG A 227 8.41 26.05 -15.87
C ARG A 227 8.97 24.61 -15.69
N SER A 228 8.60 23.93 -14.63
CA SER A 228 9.04 22.53 -14.43
C SER A 228 8.40 21.58 -15.45
N GLU A 229 7.19 21.90 -15.97
CA GLU A 229 6.53 21.16 -17.03
C GLU A 229 7.20 21.34 -18.39
N GLU A 230 7.57 22.60 -18.76
CA GLU A 230 8.23 22.91 -20.02
C GLU A 230 9.57 22.15 -20.18
N HIS A 231 10.37 22.05 -19.11
CA HIS A 231 11.65 21.31 -19.13
C HIS A 231 11.47 19.79 -19.27
N THR A 232 10.33 19.23 -18.87
CA THR A 232 10.07 17.78 -18.98
C THR A 232 9.58 17.41 -20.39
N SER A 233 8.89 18.30 -21.08
CA SER A 233 8.40 18.09 -22.45
C SER A 233 9.47 18.28 -23.53
N GLU A 234 10.59 18.97 -23.24
CA GLU A 234 11.72 19.09 -24.16
C GLU A 234 12.67 17.87 -24.15
N LEU A 235 12.49 16.92 -23.22
CA LEU A 235 13.30 15.71 -23.08
C LEU A 235 12.63 14.44 -23.66
N GLN A 236 11.46 14.56 -24.27
CA GLN A 236 10.80 13.53 -25.06
C GLN A 236 10.96 13.79 -26.57
#